data_b6f631538a115ac9c8f9c55db201aec2
#
_entry.id   b6f631538a115ac9c8f9c55db201aec2
#
_cell.length_a   1.000
_cell.length_b   1.000
_cell.length_c   1.000
_cell.angle_alpha   90.00
_cell.angle_beta   90.00
_cell.angle_gamma   90.00
#
_symmetry.space_group_name_H-M   'P 1'
#
loop_
_entity.id
_entity.type
_entity.pdbx_description
1 polymer ?
#
loop_
_entity_poly.entity_id
_entity_poly.type
_entity_poly.pdbx_seq_one_letter_code
_entity_poly.pdbx_strand_id
1 'polypeptide(L)'
;KTNEMVVRTLIESGVTRGFTLPGLGVTWSLPAFHDHKSEFDVVLCRNEWIASIMAQAAGRLEGKPSALMGQGPWITTMGSLGILEAHFAGTPMVVLTETSDYDGYGQMGVYQTMTGDYGGANGLASLKPITKYATYATTPEEAVFGTQMAVKHASLPRMGPAAVMMKTPIIRAEMSETPKPGLYPSQGYYAYTPARPDSAAVAKLAEMIDNAERPVVVAGNGVNAAQAGVQ
;
A
#
# COMPACT_ATOMS: atom_id res chain seq x y z
N LYS A 1 -3.57 14.05 15.49
CA LYS A 1 -2.24 13.43 15.40
C LYS A 1 -2.01 12.84 14.02
N THR A 2 -0.75 12.63 13.66
CA THR A 2 -0.39 12.06 12.37
C THR A 2 -0.95 10.66 12.18
N ASN A 3 -0.83 9.78 13.18
CA ASN A 3 -1.39 8.42 13.14
C ASN A 3 -2.89 8.41 12.85
N GLU A 4 -3.65 9.29 13.47
CA GLU A 4 -5.08 9.47 13.25
C GLU A 4 -5.38 9.87 11.79
N MET A 5 -4.63 10.83 11.26
CA MET A 5 -4.80 11.29 9.89
C MET A 5 -4.41 10.24 8.86
N VAL A 6 -3.39 9.43 9.13
CA VAL A 6 -3.01 8.30 8.28
C VAL A 6 -4.11 7.24 8.24
N VAL A 7 -4.68 6.87 9.39
CA VAL A 7 -5.78 5.90 9.47
C VAL A 7 -7.02 6.42 8.73
N ARG A 8 -7.42 7.66 8.97
CA ARG A 8 -8.54 8.29 8.26
C ARG A 8 -8.30 8.34 6.74
N THR A 9 -7.08 8.66 6.32
CA THR A 9 -6.71 8.64 4.90
C THR A 9 -6.89 7.27 4.27
N LEU A 10 -6.54 6.19 4.95
CA LEU A 10 -6.80 4.83 4.49
C LEU A 10 -8.30 4.57 4.33
N ILE A 11 -9.09 4.87 5.36
CA ILE A 11 -10.54 4.65 5.37
C ILE A 11 -11.22 5.45 4.25
N GLU A 12 -10.95 6.74 4.15
CA GLU A 12 -11.49 7.63 3.09
C GLU A 12 -11.09 7.15 1.69
N SER A 13 -9.97 6.45 1.57
CA SER A 13 -9.47 5.86 0.33
C SER A 13 -10.04 4.46 0.05
N GLY A 14 -10.92 3.94 0.89
CA GLY A 14 -11.54 2.63 0.74
C GLY A 14 -10.67 1.45 1.20
N VAL A 15 -9.56 1.70 1.87
CA VAL A 15 -8.75 0.67 2.53
C VAL A 15 -9.32 0.42 3.91
N THR A 16 -9.98 -0.72 4.09
CA THR A 16 -10.77 -1.02 5.30
C THR A 16 -10.27 -2.23 6.08
N ARG A 17 -9.16 -2.81 5.66
CA ARG A 17 -8.57 -3.98 6.33
C ARG A 17 -7.06 -3.92 6.32
N GLY A 18 -6.45 -4.31 7.45
CA GLY A 18 -5.01 -4.39 7.60
C GLY A 18 -4.56 -5.63 8.36
N PHE A 19 -3.37 -6.10 8.04
CA PHE A 19 -2.74 -7.30 8.61
C PHE A 19 -1.43 -6.88 9.27
N THR A 20 -1.22 -7.31 10.51
CA THR A 20 -0.06 -6.88 11.29
C THR A 20 0.41 -7.93 12.30
N LEU A 21 1.71 -7.93 12.56
CA LEU A 21 2.25 -8.29 13.86
C LEU A 21 2.69 -6.99 14.53
N PRO A 22 2.08 -6.60 15.66
CA PRO A 22 2.48 -5.38 16.36
C PRO A 22 3.93 -5.44 16.83
N GLY A 23 4.65 -4.40 16.57
CA GLY A 23 6.01 -4.17 17.05
C GLY A 23 6.19 -2.68 17.37
N LEU A 24 7.39 -2.27 17.78
CA LEU A 24 7.63 -0.92 18.31
C LEU A 24 7.08 0.21 17.41
N GLY A 25 7.22 0.07 16.11
CA GLY A 25 6.72 1.07 15.15
C GLY A 25 5.20 1.14 15.08
N VAL A 26 4.56 0.05 14.70
CA VAL A 26 3.09 -0.02 14.49
C VAL A 26 2.29 0.22 15.75
N THR A 27 2.88 -0.07 16.92
CA THR A 27 2.22 0.12 18.22
C THR A 27 1.67 1.53 18.40
N TRP A 28 2.31 2.55 17.82
CA TRP A 28 1.87 3.93 17.94
C TRP A 28 0.66 4.27 17.06
N SER A 29 0.40 3.48 16.05
CA SER A 29 -0.78 3.63 15.18
C SER A 29 -1.98 2.82 15.66
N LEU A 30 -1.77 1.76 16.47
CA LEU A 30 -2.85 0.89 16.94
C LEU A 30 -4.00 1.59 17.67
N PRO A 31 -3.77 2.60 18.54
CA PRO A 31 -4.87 3.34 19.16
C PRO A 31 -5.80 3.98 18.13
N ALA A 32 -5.25 4.62 17.08
CA ALA A 32 -6.05 5.22 16.04
C ALA A 32 -6.86 4.18 15.26
N PHE A 33 -6.29 3.01 14.94
CA PHE A 33 -7.04 1.91 14.35
C PHE A 33 -8.13 1.39 15.28
N HIS A 34 -7.88 1.32 16.59
CA HIS A 34 -8.88 0.89 17.57
C HIS A 34 -10.06 1.86 17.65
N ASP A 35 -9.80 3.16 17.59
CA ASP A 35 -10.84 4.19 17.61
C ASP A 35 -11.75 4.10 16.36
N HIS A 36 -11.22 3.62 15.25
CA HIS A 36 -11.93 3.39 13.98
C HIS A 36 -12.26 1.92 13.69
N LYS A 37 -12.36 1.07 14.71
CA LYS A 37 -12.59 -0.38 14.55
C LYS A 37 -13.92 -0.76 13.87
N SER A 38 -14.87 0.14 13.78
CA SER A 38 -16.13 -0.05 13.03
C SER A 38 -15.96 0.15 11.52
N GLU A 39 -14.88 0.80 11.10
CA GLU A 39 -14.60 1.17 9.72
C GLU A 39 -13.34 0.47 9.16
N PHE A 40 -12.44 0.05 10.05
CA PHE A 40 -11.18 -0.60 9.68
C PHE A 40 -10.94 -1.85 10.53
N ASP A 41 -10.84 -2.99 9.86
CA ASP A 41 -10.57 -4.30 10.48
C ASP A 41 -9.06 -4.57 10.57
N VAL A 42 -8.55 -4.75 11.78
CA VAL A 42 -7.13 -5.09 12.03
C VAL A 42 -7.00 -6.55 12.41
N VAL A 43 -6.38 -7.32 11.53
CA VAL A 43 -6.10 -8.74 11.73
C VAL A 43 -4.71 -8.94 12.33
N LEU A 44 -4.65 -9.49 13.53
CA LEU A 44 -3.38 -9.84 14.19
C LEU A 44 -2.83 -11.15 13.63
N CYS A 45 -1.60 -11.09 13.16
CA CYS A 45 -0.88 -12.23 12.58
C CYS A 45 0.22 -12.75 13.50
N ARG A 46 0.72 -13.94 13.23
CA ARG A 46 1.78 -14.57 14.02
C ARG A 46 3.18 -14.11 13.62
N ASN A 47 3.35 -13.59 12.43
CA ASN A 47 4.58 -12.98 11.92
C ASN A 47 4.28 -12.14 10.67
N GLU A 48 5.25 -11.34 10.22
CA GLU A 48 5.12 -10.44 9.09
C GLU A 48 5.00 -11.17 7.74
N TRP A 49 5.57 -12.36 7.64
CA TRP A 49 5.41 -13.22 6.48
C TRP A 49 3.95 -13.61 6.26
N ILE A 50 3.28 -14.14 7.30
CA ILE A 50 1.85 -14.48 7.23
C ILE A 50 1.02 -13.22 6.97
N ALA A 51 1.31 -12.12 7.67
CA ALA A 51 0.62 -10.84 7.46
C ALA A 51 0.69 -10.38 6.02
N SER A 52 1.86 -10.48 5.38
CA SER A 52 2.06 -10.06 4.00
C SER A 52 1.30 -10.92 2.99
N ILE A 53 1.27 -12.23 3.19
CA ILE A 53 0.49 -13.16 2.35
C ILE A 53 -1.00 -12.93 2.51
N MET A 54 -1.48 -12.72 3.75
CA MET A 54 -2.90 -12.43 4.00
C MET A 54 -3.31 -11.09 3.39
N ALA A 55 -2.47 -10.06 3.49
CA ALA A 55 -2.72 -8.77 2.84
C ALA A 55 -2.77 -8.92 1.31
N GLN A 56 -1.83 -9.66 0.72
CA GLN A 56 -1.84 -9.94 -0.71
C GLN A 56 -3.11 -10.68 -1.14
N ALA A 57 -3.49 -11.72 -0.43
CA ALA A 57 -4.68 -12.51 -0.74
C ALA A 57 -5.97 -11.67 -0.63
N ALA A 58 -6.11 -10.86 0.42
CA ALA A 58 -7.26 -9.97 0.59
C ALA A 58 -7.35 -8.95 -0.54
N GLY A 59 -6.26 -8.26 -0.87
CA GLY A 59 -6.23 -7.30 -1.97
C GLY A 59 -6.59 -7.92 -3.32
N ARG A 60 -6.14 -9.15 -3.57
CA ARG A 60 -6.45 -9.89 -4.78
C ARG A 60 -7.92 -10.28 -4.89
N LEU A 61 -8.50 -10.76 -3.80
CA LEU A 61 -9.90 -11.21 -3.76
C LEU A 61 -10.89 -10.05 -3.78
N GLU A 62 -10.55 -8.96 -3.09
CA GLU A 62 -11.43 -7.79 -2.99
C GLU A 62 -11.25 -6.79 -4.15
N GLY A 63 -10.16 -6.90 -4.93
CA GLY A 63 -9.87 -5.98 -6.04
C GLY A 63 -9.58 -4.53 -5.59
N LYS A 64 -9.29 -4.33 -4.31
CA LYS A 64 -8.95 -3.04 -3.69
C LYS A 64 -7.77 -3.21 -2.72
N PRO A 65 -7.02 -2.14 -2.41
CA PRO A 65 -5.87 -2.28 -1.52
C PRO A 65 -6.27 -2.74 -0.12
N SER A 66 -5.53 -3.72 0.40
CA SER A 66 -5.44 -4.04 1.82
C SER A 66 -4.15 -3.45 2.39
N ALA A 67 -4.08 -3.25 3.69
CA ALA A 67 -2.87 -2.75 4.35
C ALA A 67 -2.03 -3.90 4.94
N LEU A 68 -0.73 -3.89 4.66
CA LEU A 68 0.27 -4.62 5.41
C LEU A 68 0.95 -3.63 6.35
N MET A 69 0.95 -3.93 7.64
CA MET A 69 1.49 -3.02 8.65
C MET A 69 2.51 -3.75 9.52
N GLY A 70 3.64 -3.11 9.80
CA GLY A 70 4.65 -3.72 10.64
C GLY A 70 5.91 -2.88 10.78
N GLN A 71 6.84 -3.41 11.51
CA GLN A 71 8.14 -2.81 11.79
C GLN A 71 9.08 -2.87 10.58
N GLY A 72 9.80 -1.79 10.32
CA GLY A 72 10.66 -1.61 9.14
C GLY A 72 11.52 -2.80 8.77
N PRO A 73 12.44 -3.25 9.64
CA PRO A 73 13.33 -4.38 9.31
C PRO A 73 12.58 -5.67 8.96
N TRP A 74 11.50 -5.96 9.67
CA TRP A 74 10.75 -7.20 9.49
C TRP A 74 9.82 -7.16 8.27
N ILE A 75 9.26 -5.99 7.96
CA ILE A 75 8.51 -5.81 6.72
C ILE A 75 9.42 -5.92 5.49
N THR A 76 10.62 -5.34 5.55
CA THR A 76 11.57 -5.38 4.42
C THR A 76 12.27 -6.72 4.23
N THR A 77 12.20 -7.61 5.21
CA THR A 77 12.76 -8.97 5.15
C THR A 77 11.66 -10.03 5.08
N MET A 78 11.01 -10.32 6.19
CA MET A 78 9.98 -11.36 6.27
C MET A 78 8.71 -11.01 5.50
N GLY A 79 8.29 -9.74 5.52
CA GLY A 79 7.12 -9.24 4.78
C GLY A 79 7.33 -9.16 3.27
N SER A 80 8.58 -9.19 2.81
CA SER A 80 8.92 -9.05 1.38
C SER A 80 8.29 -10.13 0.50
N LEU A 81 8.02 -11.32 1.02
CA LEU A 81 7.42 -12.41 0.26
C LEU A 81 6.04 -12.03 -0.31
N GLY A 82 5.11 -11.57 0.54
CA GLY A 82 3.79 -11.15 0.08
C GLY A 82 3.82 -9.86 -0.74
N ILE A 83 4.77 -8.94 -0.45
CA ILE A 83 4.96 -7.72 -1.23
C ILE A 83 5.42 -8.07 -2.66
N LEU A 84 6.39 -8.97 -2.80
CA LEU A 84 6.91 -9.38 -4.10
C LEU A 84 5.86 -10.15 -4.90
N GLU A 85 5.09 -11.04 -4.25
CA GLU A 85 3.97 -11.73 -4.87
C GLU A 85 2.90 -10.73 -5.36
N ALA A 86 2.56 -9.73 -4.55
CA ALA A 86 1.64 -8.66 -4.95
C ALA A 86 2.19 -7.87 -6.16
N HIS A 87 3.50 -7.64 -6.22
CA HIS A 87 4.16 -6.95 -7.33
C HIS A 87 4.05 -7.75 -8.64
N PHE A 88 4.36 -9.04 -8.61
CA PHE A 88 4.27 -9.90 -9.80
C PHE A 88 2.83 -10.15 -10.23
N ALA A 89 1.93 -10.38 -9.30
CA ALA A 89 0.53 -10.64 -9.59
C ALA A 89 -0.28 -9.38 -9.95
N GLY A 90 0.26 -8.17 -9.77
CA GLY A 90 -0.50 -6.92 -9.93
C GLY A 90 -1.61 -6.78 -8.89
N THR A 91 -1.37 -7.21 -7.67
CA THR A 91 -2.34 -7.15 -6.57
C THR A 91 -2.20 -5.86 -5.80
N PRO A 92 -3.29 -5.12 -5.54
CA PRO A 92 -3.24 -3.87 -4.80
C PRO A 92 -2.93 -4.12 -3.33
N MET A 93 -1.90 -3.44 -2.80
CA MET A 93 -1.49 -3.51 -1.40
C MET A 93 -0.87 -2.19 -0.98
N VAL A 94 -1.22 -1.70 0.19
CA VAL A 94 -0.54 -0.59 0.86
C VAL A 94 0.33 -1.13 1.99
N VAL A 95 1.60 -0.80 1.97
CA VAL A 95 2.56 -1.19 3.02
C VAL A 95 2.84 0.03 3.88
N LEU A 96 2.45 -0.05 5.15
CA LEU A 96 2.77 0.95 6.16
C LEU A 96 3.81 0.38 7.11
N THR A 97 4.96 0.99 7.15
CA THR A 97 6.04 0.54 8.01
C THR A 97 6.67 1.70 8.76
N GLU A 98 7.05 1.44 9.99
CA GLU A 98 7.63 2.44 10.86
C GLU A 98 9.05 2.04 11.25
N THR A 99 9.87 3.04 11.51
CA THR A 99 11.27 2.87 11.88
C THR A 99 11.57 3.57 13.19
N SER A 100 12.59 3.11 13.89
CA SER A 100 13.05 3.71 15.15
C SER A 100 14.00 4.89 14.96
N ASP A 101 14.09 5.43 13.75
CA ASP A 101 14.94 6.59 13.48
C ASP A 101 14.45 7.83 14.22
N TYR A 102 15.38 8.57 14.81
CA TYR A 102 15.13 9.84 15.46
C TYR A 102 15.46 11.01 14.54
N ASP A 103 14.95 12.18 14.89
CA ASP A 103 15.32 13.43 14.24
C ASP A 103 16.81 13.78 14.50
N GLY A 104 17.36 14.65 13.67
CA GLY A 104 18.76 15.00 13.70
C GLY A 104 19.59 13.99 12.93
N TYR A 105 20.46 13.28 13.60
CA TYR A 105 21.33 12.30 12.94
C TYR A 105 20.59 11.07 12.39
N GLY A 106 19.31 10.91 12.62
CA GLY A 106 18.47 9.87 12.04
C GLY A 106 18.87 8.43 12.35
N GLN A 107 20.14 8.21 12.60
CA GLN A 107 20.84 6.96 12.81
C GLN A 107 21.07 6.64 14.27
N MET A 108 20.76 7.58 15.15
CA MET A 108 20.91 7.42 16.60
C MET A 108 19.83 6.53 17.21
N GLY A 109 18.89 6.08 16.42
CA GLY A 109 17.88 5.12 16.84
C GLY A 109 18.53 3.78 17.17
N VAL A 110 17.89 3.05 18.06
CA VAL A 110 18.28 1.70 18.42
C VAL A 110 18.17 0.76 17.20
N TYR A 111 18.35 -0.49 17.36
CA TYR A 111 18.58 -1.51 16.35
C TYR A 111 17.60 -1.55 15.13
N GLN A 112 16.62 -0.71 15.05
CA GLN A 112 15.63 -0.68 13.93
C GLN A 112 15.75 0.56 13.05
N THR A 113 16.92 1.14 12.97
CA THR A 113 17.20 2.23 12.04
C THR A 113 17.23 1.72 10.61
N MET A 114 16.63 2.48 9.70
CA MET A 114 16.42 2.07 8.31
C MET A 114 16.85 3.14 7.29
N THR A 115 17.68 4.08 7.70
CA THR A 115 18.19 5.15 6.81
C THR A 115 19.30 4.69 5.88
N GLY A 116 20.00 3.61 6.22
CA GLY A 116 21.14 3.10 5.48
C GLY A 116 22.49 3.68 5.89
N ASP A 117 22.51 4.58 6.87
CA ASP A 117 23.72 5.22 7.37
C ASP A 117 24.26 4.51 8.61
N TYR A 118 25.52 4.75 8.95
CA TYR A 118 26.21 4.21 10.13
C TYR A 118 26.05 2.69 10.32
N GLY A 119 26.04 1.94 9.22
CA GLY A 119 25.84 0.48 9.25
C GLY A 119 24.38 0.03 9.45
N GLY A 120 23.44 0.95 9.46
CA GLY A 120 22.01 0.64 9.48
C GLY A 120 21.52 0.05 8.15
N ALA A 121 20.40 -0.67 8.19
CA ALA A 121 19.75 -1.14 6.98
C ALA A 121 19.15 0.02 6.17
N ASN A 122 19.07 -0.13 4.84
CA ASN A 122 18.39 0.85 3.98
C ASN A 122 17.00 0.33 3.58
N GLY A 123 16.00 0.72 4.36
CA GLY A 123 14.63 0.25 4.16
C GLY A 123 14.00 0.73 2.86
N LEU A 124 14.24 1.97 2.48
CA LEU A 124 13.69 2.50 1.25
C LEU A 124 14.31 1.82 0.01
N ALA A 125 15.63 1.56 0.03
CA ALA A 125 16.29 0.80 -1.03
C ALA A 125 15.81 -0.65 -1.09
N SER A 126 15.41 -1.24 0.03
CA SER A 126 14.84 -2.59 0.08
C SER A 126 13.42 -2.66 -0.48
N LEU A 127 12.60 -1.62 -0.30
CA LEU A 127 11.21 -1.58 -0.76
C LEU A 127 11.06 -1.17 -2.22
N LYS A 128 11.88 -0.24 -2.71
CA LYS A 128 11.77 0.29 -4.09
C LYS A 128 11.74 -0.78 -5.19
N PRO A 129 12.59 -1.82 -5.18
CA PRO A 129 12.59 -2.80 -6.26
C PRO A 129 11.39 -3.75 -6.25
N ILE A 130 10.68 -3.87 -5.15
CA ILE A 130 9.55 -4.81 -4.98
C ILE A 130 8.19 -4.10 -4.86
N THR A 131 8.13 -2.78 -5.06
CA THR A 131 6.91 -1.97 -5.00
C THR A 131 6.81 -1.04 -6.21
N LYS A 132 5.62 -0.60 -6.55
CA LYS A 132 5.39 0.42 -7.59
C LYS A 132 5.75 1.83 -7.12
N TYR A 133 5.66 2.04 -5.83
CA TYR A 133 5.94 3.31 -5.17
C TYR A 133 6.46 3.03 -3.77
N ALA A 134 7.46 3.74 -3.36
CA ALA A 134 7.94 3.72 -1.98
C ALA A 134 8.47 5.10 -1.60
N THR A 135 8.06 5.58 -0.44
CA THR A 135 8.52 6.86 0.13
C THR A 135 8.90 6.71 1.59
N TYR A 136 9.76 7.59 2.06
CA TYR A 136 10.12 7.73 3.46
C TYR A 136 9.67 9.11 3.94
N ALA A 137 8.62 9.13 4.74
CA ALA A 137 8.06 10.35 5.28
C ALA A 137 8.89 10.87 6.46
N THR A 138 9.27 12.13 6.39
CA THR A 138 10.08 12.83 7.39
C THR A 138 9.32 13.94 8.11
N THR A 139 8.10 14.24 7.65
CA THR A 139 7.17 15.16 8.30
C THR A 139 5.77 14.53 8.44
N PRO A 140 4.92 15.04 9.33
CA PRO A 140 3.52 14.61 9.44
C PRO A 140 2.75 14.70 8.13
N GLU A 141 2.92 15.79 7.40
CA GLU A 141 2.27 16.03 6.12
C GLU A 141 2.72 15.03 5.05
N GLU A 142 4.02 14.71 5.02
CA GLU A 142 4.57 13.69 4.13
C GLU A 142 4.03 12.30 4.45
N ALA A 143 3.76 11.98 5.73
CA ALA A 143 3.17 10.70 6.11
C ALA A 143 1.75 10.54 5.54
N VAL A 144 0.94 11.58 5.65
CA VAL A 144 -0.44 11.59 5.10
C VAL A 144 -0.41 11.61 3.58
N PHE A 145 0.33 12.52 2.97
CA PHE A 145 0.46 12.61 1.52
C PHE A 145 1.05 11.33 0.92
N GLY A 146 2.09 10.77 1.55
CA GLY A 146 2.68 9.50 1.16
C GLY A 146 1.67 8.35 1.19
N THR A 147 0.79 8.32 2.20
CA THR A 147 -0.29 7.35 2.29
C THR A 147 -1.29 7.51 1.15
N GLN A 148 -1.71 8.72 0.82
CA GLN A 148 -2.57 9.01 -0.33
C GLN A 148 -1.91 8.52 -1.64
N MET A 149 -0.63 8.83 -1.83
CA MET A 149 0.12 8.39 -3.00
C MET A 149 0.30 6.87 -3.04
N ALA A 150 0.51 6.22 -1.89
CA ALA A 150 0.59 4.77 -1.83
C ALA A 150 -0.74 4.12 -2.26
N VAL A 151 -1.88 4.59 -1.76
CA VAL A 151 -3.20 4.10 -2.20
C VAL A 151 -3.40 4.34 -3.70
N LYS A 152 -3.08 5.54 -4.20
CA LYS A 152 -3.14 5.86 -5.63
C LYS A 152 -2.34 4.86 -6.47
N HIS A 153 -1.08 4.67 -6.15
CA HIS A 153 -0.20 3.78 -6.91
C HIS A 153 -0.56 2.31 -6.75
N ALA A 154 -1.12 1.91 -5.61
CA ALA A 154 -1.61 0.56 -5.43
C ALA A 154 -2.86 0.27 -6.27
N SER A 155 -3.77 1.24 -6.39
CA SER A 155 -5.09 1.09 -7.01
C SER A 155 -5.10 1.29 -8.52
N LEU A 156 -4.25 2.19 -9.05
CA LEU A 156 -4.26 2.50 -10.48
C LEU A 156 -3.59 1.40 -11.31
N PRO A 157 -4.04 1.15 -12.54
CA PRO A 157 -3.45 0.18 -13.44
C PRO A 157 -1.97 0.47 -13.75
N ARG A 158 -1.09 -0.51 -13.88
CA ARG A 158 -1.31 -1.86 -13.34
C ARG A 158 -1.29 -1.78 -11.82
N MET A 159 -2.24 -2.40 -11.11
CA MET A 159 -2.25 -2.46 -9.65
C MET A 159 -0.99 -3.16 -9.11
N GLY A 160 -0.67 -2.92 -7.83
CA GLY A 160 0.50 -3.53 -7.19
C GLY A 160 0.77 -2.94 -5.82
N PRO A 161 1.81 -3.39 -5.11
CA PRO A 161 2.14 -2.88 -3.78
C PRO A 161 2.76 -1.48 -3.86
N ALA A 162 2.43 -0.66 -2.87
CA ALA A 162 3.01 0.66 -2.66
C ALA A 162 3.29 0.89 -1.18
N ALA A 163 4.41 1.51 -0.83
CA ALA A 163 4.91 1.57 0.53
C ALA A 163 5.10 3.00 1.05
N VAL A 164 4.79 3.19 2.32
CA VAL A 164 5.16 4.38 3.10
C VAL A 164 5.93 3.93 4.32
N MET A 165 7.14 4.42 4.44
CA MET A 165 7.98 4.25 5.60
C MET A 165 7.97 5.55 6.42
N MET A 166 7.81 5.46 7.73
CA MET A 166 7.64 6.61 8.61
C MET A 166 8.55 6.48 9.82
N LYS A 167 9.09 7.61 10.30
CA LYS A 167 9.76 7.64 11.59
C LYS A 167 8.75 7.60 12.75
N THR A 168 9.08 6.88 13.80
CA THR A 168 8.25 6.87 15.03
C THR A 168 7.92 8.26 15.57
N PRO A 169 8.84 9.22 15.67
CA PRO A 169 8.49 10.59 16.10
C PRO A 169 7.46 11.26 15.21
N ILE A 170 7.52 11.04 13.91
CA ILE A 170 6.58 11.63 12.96
C ILE A 170 5.17 11.09 13.13
N ILE A 171 5.01 9.77 13.26
CA ILE A 171 3.69 9.15 13.42
C ILE A 171 3.00 9.56 14.73
N ARG A 172 3.77 9.97 15.73
CA ARG A 172 3.29 10.45 17.03
C ARG A 172 3.04 11.96 17.07
N ALA A 173 3.57 12.70 16.12
CA ALA A 173 3.53 14.17 16.12
C ALA A 173 2.10 14.71 15.98
N GLU A 174 1.89 15.89 16.53
CA GLU A 174 0.68 16.68 16.23
C GLU A 174 0.81 17.25 14.83
N MET A 175 -0.30 17.24 14.09
CA MET A 175 -0.37 17.91 12.80
C MET A 175 -0.85 19.35 12.96
N SER A 176 -0.38 20.20 12.08
CA SER A 176 -0.92 21.55 11.95
C SER A 176 -2.38 21.49 11.48
N GLU A 177 -3.23 22.40 12.00
CA GLU A 177 -4.59 22.58 11.50
C GLU A 177 -4.59 23.12 10.05
N THR A 178 -3.51 23.82 9.68
CA THR A 178 -3.29 24.34 8.33
C THR A 178 -1.96 23.83 7.77
N PRO A 179 -1.90 22.55 7.33
CA PRO A 179 -0.65 21.95 6.85
C PRO A 179 -0.13 22.65 5.58
N LYS A 180 1.18 22.70 5.44
CA LYS A 180 1.86 23.22 4.24
C LYS A 180 2.87 22.20 3.72
N PRO A 181 2.75 21.71 2.47
CA PRO A 181 1.67 22.03 1.52
C PRO A 181 0.30 21.53 2.00
N GLY A 182 -0.78 22.15 1.48
CA GLY A 182 -2.15 21.72 1.78
C GLY A 182 -2.40 20.28 1.36
N LEU A 183 -3.19 19.56 2.14
CA LEU A 183 -3.61 18.19 1.81
C LEU A 183 -4.89 18.25 0.96
N TYR A 184 -4.96 17.36 -0.02
CA TYR A 184 -6.11 17.24 -0.91
C TYR A 184 -6.97 16.04 -0.52
N PRO A 185 -8.29 16.03 -0.83
CA PRO A 185 -9.13 14.85 -0.64
C PRO A 185 -8.56 13.63 -1.38
N SER A 186 -8.51 12.50 -0.70
CA SER A 186 -7.86 11.29 -1.23
C SER A 186 -8.44 10.84 -2.58
N GLN A 187 -9.77 10.90 -2.74
CA GLN A 187 -10.44 10.48 -3.98
C GLN A 187 -9.98 11.26 -5.23
N GLY A 188 -9.52 12.50 -5.07
CA GLY A 188 -8.99 13.30 -6.18
C GLY A 188 -7.71 12.72 -6.81
N TYR A 189 -6.98 11.86 -6.08
CA TYR A 189 -5.70 11.34 -6.55
C TYR A 189 -5.79 10.08 -7.41
N TYR A 190 -6.89 9.32 -7.34
CA TYR A 190 -7.02 8.03 -8.02
C TYR A 190 -8.31 7.86 -8.82
N ALA A 191 -8.95 8.96 -9.18
CA ALA A 191 -9.99 8.92 -10.19
C ALA A 191 -9.40 8.46 -11.53
N TYR A 192 -9.90 7.35 -12.04
CA TYR A 192 -9.44 6.74 -13.28
C TYR A 192 -10.60 6.31 -14.13
N THR A 193 -10.58 6.74 -15.39
CA THR A 193 -11.51 6.25 -16.40
C THR A 193 -10.70 5.49 -17.46
N PRO A 194 -10.95 4.18 -17.63
CA PRO A 194 -10.26 3.39 -18.66
C PRO A 194 -10.48 3.98 -20.04
N ALA A 195 -9.43 3.96 -20.86
CA ALA A 195 -9.57 4.29 -22.29
C ALA A 195 -10.51 3.30 -22.97
N ARG A 196 -11.36 3.79 -23.86
CA ARG A 196 -12.18 2.91 -24.68
C ARG A 196 -11.28 2.15 -25.68
N PRO A 197 -11.57 0.86 -25.93
CA PRO A 197 -10.83 0.12 -26.94
C PRO A 197 -11.10 0.72 -28.33
N ASP A 198 -10.13 0.53 -29.23
CA ASP A 198 -10.31 0.91 -30.63
C ASP A 198 -11.45 0.11 -31.30
N SER A 199 -12.41 0.80 -31.89
CA SER A 199 -13.59 0.17 -32.45
C SER A 199 -13.27 -0.76 -33.65
N ALA A 200 -12.25 -0.46 -34.43
CA ALA A 200 -11.81 -1.32 -35.52
C ALA A 200 -11.17 -2.61 -34.99
N ALA A 201 -10.40 -2.52 -33.90
CA ALA A 201 -9.83 -3.69 -33.24
C ALA A 201 -10.92 -4.58 -32.62
N VAL A 202 -11.95 -3.98 -32.02
CA VAL A 202 -13.11 -4.73 -31.48
C VAL A 202 -13.88 -5.45 -32.60
N ALA A 203 -14.16 -4.77 -33.72
CA ALA A 203 -14.83 -5.38 -34.83
C ALA A 203 -14.04 -6.56 -35.46
N LYS A 204 -12.72 -6.38 -35.60
CA LYS A 204 -11.83 -7.45 -36.05
C LYS A 204 -11.81 -8.65 -35.11
N LEU A 205 -11.79 -8.40 -33.77
CA LEU A 205 -11.87 -9.46 -32.78
C LEU A 205 -13.19 -10.24 -32.87
N ALA A 206 -14.32 -9.54 -33.05
CA ALA A 206 -15.62 -10.15 -33.20
C ALA A 206 -15.64 -11.05 -34.46
N GLU A 207 -15.18 -10.56 -35.60
CA GLU A 207 -15.04 -11.36 -36.82
C GLU A 207 -14.18 -12.62 -36.62
N MET A 208 -13.06 -12.48 -35.90
CA MET A 208 -12.19 -13.63 -35.61
C MET A 208 -12.90 -14.69 -34.75
N ILE A 209 -13.70 -14.27 -33.75
CA ILE A 209 -14.48 -15.19 -32.90
C ILE A 209 -15.58 -15.87 -33.74
N ASP A 210 -16.33 -15.12 -34.53
CA ASP A 210 -17.44 -15.62 -35.34
C ASP A 210 -16.97 -16.65 -36.41
N ASN A 211 -15.78 -16.47 -36.93
CA ASN A 211 -15.20 -17.35 -37.95
C ASN A 211 -14.37 -18.51 -37.34
N ALA A 212 -14.20 -18.59 -36.04
CA ALA A 212 -13.39 -19.62 -35.42
C ALA A 212 -14.22 -20.88 -35.10
N GLU A 213 -13.75 -22.05 -35.57
CA GLU A 213 -14.38 -23.32 -35.24
C GLU A 213 -14.18 -23.71 -33.75
N ARG A 214 -13.04 -23.30 -33.14
CA ARG A 214 -12.68 -23.64 -31.76
C ARG A 214 -11.96 -22.46 -31.08
N PRO A 215 -12.68 -21.39 -30.77
CA PRO A 215 -12.07 -20.21 -30.14
C PRO A 215 -11.57 -20.53 -28.75
N VAL A 216 -10.39 -20.00 -28.38
CA VAL A 216 -9.82 -20.08 -27.03
C VAL A 216 -9.55 -18.66 -26.55
N VAL A 217 -10.06 -18.32 -25.37
CA VAL A 217 -9.84 -17.03 -24.72
C VAL A 217 -8.87 -17.22 -23.55
N VAL A 218 -7.77 -16.48 -23.57
CA VAL A 218 -6.81 -16.43 -22.43
C VAL A 218 -7.07 -15.16 -21.63
N ALA A 219 -7.72 -15.32 -20.48
CA ALA A 219 -8.02 -14.20 -19.58
C ALA A 219 -6.91 -14.02 -18.54
N GLY A 220 -6.19 -12.91 -18.62
CA GLY A 220 -5.17 -12.55 -17.64
C GLY A 220 -5.72 -11.76 -16.46
N ASN A 221 -4.84 -11.38 -15.51
CA ASN A 221 -5.24 -10.64 -14.31
C ASN A 221 -5.87 -9.26 -14.59
N GLY A 222 -5.67 -8.70 -15.77
CA GLY A 222 -6.33 -7.47 -16.21
C GLY A 222 -7.86 -7.55 -16.22
N VAL A 223 -8.42 -8.74 -16.41
CA VAL A 223 -9.88 -8.98 -16.35
C VAL A 223 -10.41 -8.72 -14.93
N ASN A 224 -9.69 -9.19 -13.91
CA ASN A 224 -10.05 -8.90 -12.51
C ASN A 224 -9.90 -7.41 -12.18
N ALA A 225 -8.83 -6.78 -12.63
CA ALA A 225 -8.58 -5.37 -12.44
C ALA A 225 -9.68 -4.50 -13.10
N ALA A 226 -10.23 -4.94 -14.20
CA ALA A 226 -11.34 -4.28 -14.91
C ALA A 226 -12.73 -4.67 -14.36
N GLN A 227 -12.79 -5.58 -13.36
CA GLN A 227 -14.05 -6.16 -12.84
C GLN A 227 -14.93 -6.79 -13.93
N ALA A 228 -14.31 -7.27 -14.99
CA ALA A 228 -14.98 -7.83 -16.17
C ALA A 228 -15.19 -9.36 -16.10
N GLY A 229 -14.82 -9.99 -14.96
CA GLY A 229 -14.89 -11.45 -14.83
C GLY A 229 -16.28 -12.05 -14.72
N VAL A 230 -17.32 -11.21 -14.58
CA VAL A 230 -18.73 -11.62 -14.39
C VAL A 230 -19.58 -11.30 -15.61
N GLN A 231 -19.03 -10.63 -16.59
CA GLN A 231 -19.70 -10.32 -17.86
C GLN A 231 -19.37 -11.38 -18.91
#